data_7bfd6c444807da36fc941673b47b2d96
#
_entry.id   7bfd6c444807da36fc941673b47b2d96
#
_cell.length_a   1.000
_cell.length_b   1.000
_cell.length_c   1.000
_cell.angle_alpha   90.00
_cell.angle_beta   90.00
_cell.angle_gamma   90.00
#
_symmetry.space_group_name_H-M   'P 1'
#
loop_
_entity.id
_entity.type
_entity.pdbx_description
1 polymer ?
#
loop_
_entity_poly.entity_id
_entity_poly.type
_entity_poly.pdbx_seq_one_letter_code
_entity_poly.pdbx_strand_id
1 'polypeptide(L)'
;MDMTEIANSPVRLTAVDSPDQPTPSAALEELYRGFEKELLVPLWTEIGDLMPVHPRSKAVPHLWRWENLVALAGEAGHLVPVGRGGERRAIALANPSLGGRPFATPTLWAAIQYLMPGEDAPEHRHTQHAFRFVVEGEGVWTVVGGDPVPMR
;
A
#
# COMPACT_ATOMS: atom_id res chain seq x y z
N MET A 1 29.62 -7.10 -21.60
CA MET A 1 28.34 -7.78 -21.80
C MET A 1 27.31 -6.88 -21.14
N ASP A 2 26.65 -6.09 -21.96
CA ASP A 2 25.82 -4.96 -21.54
C ASP A 2 24.49 -5.48 -21.04
N MET A 3 24.17 -5.18 -19.77
CA MET A 3 22.94 -5.60 -19.08
C MET A 3 21.74 -4.66 -19.33
N THR A 4 21.82 -3.82 -20.34
CA THR A 4 20.79 -2.80 -20.63
C THR A 4 19.76 -3.22 -21.70
N GLU A 5 19.82 -4.43 -22.22
CA GLU A 5 18.98 -4.82 -23.37
C GLU A 5 17.90 -5.88 -23.09
N ILE A 6 17.52 -6.09 -21.81
CA ILE A 6 16.39 -6.96 -21.45
C ILE A 6 15.17 -6.13 -20.96
N ALA A 7 15.02 -4.95 -21.45
CA ALA A 7 13.85 -4.15 -21.10
C ALA A 7 13.09 -3.75 -22.37
N ASN A 8 11.85 -4.19 -22.46
CA ASN A 8 10.82 -3.63 -23.34
C ASN A 8 10.65 -4.23 -24.74
N SER A 9 10.41 -5.51 -24.84
CA SER A 9 9.44 -5.95 -25.84
C SER A 9 8.06 -5.89 -25.21
N PRO A 10 7.15 -5.03 -25.69
CA PRO A 10 5.76 -5.14 -25.27
C PRO A 10 5.27 -6.50 -25.80
N VAL A 11 5.06 -7.43 -24.87
CA VAL A 11 4.22 -8.58 -25.18
C VAL A 11 2.88 -7.98 -25.57
N ARG A 12 2.62 -7.89 -26.88
CA ARG A 12 1.26 -7.72 -27.37
C ARG A 12 0.52 -8.97 -26.95
N LEU A 13 -0.11 -8.89 -25.79
CA LEU A 13 -1.27 -9.71 -25.52
C LEU A 13 -2.30 -9.25 -26.57
N THR A 14 -2.29 -9.87 -27.72
CA THR A 14 -3.47 -9.89 -28.56
C THR A 14 -4.59 -10.29 -27.63
N ALA A 15 -5.61 -9.44 -27.54
CA ALA A 15 -6.88 -9.86 -26.98
C ALA A 15 -7.09 -11.24 -27.57
N VAL A 16 -7.10 -12.26 -26.72
CA VAL A 16 -7.52 -13.57 -27.16
C VAL A 16 -8.98 -13.33 -27.51
N ASP A 17 -9.24 -13.14 -28.82
CA ASP A 17 -10.58 -13.35 -29.34
C ASP A 17 -10.90 -14.78 -28.95
N SER A 18 -11.52 -14.91 -27.79
CA SER A 18 -11.98 -16.19 -27.31
C SER A 18 -13.11 -16.56 -28.27
N PRO A 19 -12.96 -17.61 -29.09
CA PRO A 19 -14.00 -18.01 -30.02
C PRO A 19 -15.29 -18.45 -29.32
N ASP A 20 -15.30 -18.44 -28.02
CA ASP A 20 -16.35 -18.95 -27.14
C ASP A 20 -17.16 -17.86 -26.43
N GLN A 21 -17.09 -16.60 -26.86
CA GLN A 21 -18.01 -15.59 -26.33
C GLN A 21 -19.42 -15.91 -26.81
N PRO A 22 -20.42 -15.96 -25.91
CA PRO A 22 -21.77 -16.25 -26.31
C PRO A 22 -22.30 -15.20 -27.28
N THR A 23 -22.95 -15.64 -28.37
CA THR A 23 -23.54 -14.74 -29.34
C THR A 23 -24.60 -13.84 -28.69
N PRO A 24 -24.56 -12.53 -28.90
CA PRO A 24 -25.58 -11.63 -28.37
C PRO A 24 -26.98 -12.09 -28.75
N SER A 25 -27.86 -12.23 -27.78
CA SER A 25 -29.24 -12.62 -27.98
C SER A 25 -30.12 -11.99 -26.90
N ALA A 26 -31.42 -11.84 -27.18
CA ALA A 26 -32.36 -11.33 -26.16
C ALA A 26 -32.40 -12.20 -24.91
N ALA A 27 -32.20 -13.51 -25.04
CA ALA A 27 -32.12 -14.42 -23.89
C ALA A 27 -30.87 -14.18 -23.06
N LEU A 28 -29.74 -13.85 -23.68
CA LEU A 28 -28.48 -13.54 -22.97
C LEU A 28 -28.59 -12.21 -22.23
N GLU A 29 -29.22 -11.22 -22.85
CA GLU A 29 -29.48 -9.91 -22.19
C GLU A 29 -30.40 -10.08 -20.99
N GLU A 30 -31.44 -10.91 -21.08
CA GLU A 30 -32.33 -11.19 -19.95
C GLU A 30 -31.58 -11.90 -18.82
N LEU A 31 -30.70 -12.85 -19.15
CA LEU A 31 -29.84 -13.53 -18.19
C LEU A 31 -28.92 -12.53 -17.47
N TYR A 32 -28.31 -11.60 -18.18
CA TYR A 32 -27.45 -10.57 -17.57
C TYR A 32 -28.22 -9.63 -16.67
N ARG A 33 -29.45 -9.22 -17.04
CA ARG A 33 -30.33 -8.49 -16.12
C ARG A 33 -30.66 -9.28 -14.86
N GLY A 34 -30.83 -10.59 -14.99
CA GLY A 34 -31.00 -11.49 -13.85
C GLY A 34 -29.78 -11.50 -12.93
N PHE A 35 -28.58 -11.57 -13.47
CA PHE A 35 -27.35 -11.51 -12.69
C PHE A 35 -27.20 -10.15 -11.97
N GLU A 36 -27.44 -9.05 -12.67
CA GLU A 36 -27.35 -7.71 -12.09
C GLU A 36 -28.31 -7.54 -10.90
N LYS A 37 -29.55 -8.02 -11.04
CA LYS A 37 -30.56 -7.98 -9.97
C LYS A 37 -30.13 -8.73 -8.71
N GLU A 38 -29.43 -9.86 -8.88
CA GLU A 38 -28.93 -10.70 -7.79
C GLU A 38 -27.49 -10.33 -7.37
N LEU A 39 -26.95 -9.22 -7.85
CA LEU A 39 -25.57 -8.75 -7.59
C LEU A 39 -24.50 -9.80 -7.99
N LEU A 40 -24.74 -10.51 -9.09
CA LEU A 40 -23.83 -11.48 -9.66
C LEU A 40 -23.11 -10.88 -10.88
N VAL A 41 -21.84 -11.20 -11.02
CA VAL A 41 -21.01 -10.79 -12.17
C VAL A 41 -20.54 -12.03 -12.92
N PRO A 42 -20.88 -12.19 -14.20
CA PRO A 42 -20.41 -13.34 -14.98
C PRO A 42 -18.92 -13.22 -15.26
N LEU A 43 -18.12 -14.15 -14.78
CA LEU A 43 -16.65 -14.09 -14.86
C LEU A 43 -16.13 -14.09 -16.30
N TRP A 44 -16.85 -14.67 -17.24
CA TRP A 44 -16.45 -14.66 -18.64
C TRP A 44 -16.48 -13.28 -19.30
N THR A 45 -17.14 -12.29 -18.69
CA THR A 45 -17.09 -10.89 -19.17
C THR A 45 -15.94 -10.10 -18.53
N GLU A 46 -15.38 -10.57 -17.40
CA GLU A 46 -14.40 -9.85 -16.57
C GLU A 46 -13.00 -10.49 -16.55
N ILE A 47 -12.83 -11.63 -17.22
CA ILE A 47 -11.64 -12.48 -17.05
C ILE A 47 -10.34 -11.75 -17.36
N GLY A 48 -10.33 -10.85 -18.33
CA GLY A 48 -9.15 -10.08 -18.73
C GLY A 48 -8.64 -9.11 -17.68
N ASP A 49 -9.55 -8.58 -16.84
CA ASP A 49 -9.22 -7.65 -15.77
C ASP A 49 -9.07 -8.34 -14.43
N LEU A 50 -9.83 -9.39 -14.19
CA LEU A 50 -9.83 -10.12 -12.93
C LEU A 50 -8.60 -11.01 -12.75
N MET A 51 -8.13 -11.64 -13.81
CA MET A 51 -7.02 -12.59 -13.79
C MET A 51 -5.92 -12.19 -14.80
N PRO A 52 -5.24 -11.05 -14.59
CA PRO A 52 -4.17 -10.66 -15.48
C PRO A 52 -2.97 -11.63 -15.35
N VAL A 53 -2.33 -11.95 -16.46
CA VAL A 53 -1.15 -12.84 -16.51
C VAL A 53 0.03 -12.26 -15.71
N HIS A 54 0.12 -10.95 -15.64
CA HIS A 54 1.13 -10.24 -14.86
C HIS A 54 0.50 -9.29 -13.86
N PRO A 55 1.11 -9.09 -12.66
CA PRO A 55 0.62 -8.11 -11.70
C PRO A 55 0.54 -6.71 -12.32
N ARG A 56 -0.62 -6.06 -12.16
CA ARG A 56 -0.81 -4.65 -12.56
C ARG A 56 -0.63 -3.76 -11.33
N SER A 57 0.62 -3.43 -11.01
CA SER A 57 0.89 -2.55 -9.88
C SER A 57 0.43 -1.12 -10.19
N LYS A 58 -0.30 -0.52 -9.26
CA LYS A 58 -0.63 0.91 -9.28
C LYS A 58 0.46 1.77 -8.65
N ALA A 59 1.39 1.15 -7.94
CA ALA A 59 2.51 1.84 -7.33
C ALA A 59 3.71 1.86 -8.27
N VAL A 60 4.34 3.02 -8.41
CA VAL A 60 5.61 3.15 -9.12
C VAL A 60 6.77 2.93 -8.14
N PRO A 61 7.93 2.44 -8.59
CA PRO A 61 9.14 2.41 -7.77
C PRO A 61 9.46 3.83 -7.29
N HIS A 62 9.68 3.98 -5.98
CA HIS A 62 10.03 5.25 -5.39
C HIS A 62 11.02 5.05 -4.25
N LEU A 63 12.00 5.96 -4.13
CA LEU A 63 13.00 5.96 -3.10
C LEU A 63 12.85 7.20 -2.22
N TRP A 64 12.52 7.00 -0.96
CA TRP A 64 12.60 8.03 0.07
C TRP A 64 14.01 8.01 0.66
N ARG A 65 14.80 9.06 0.41
CA ARG A 65 16.18 9.14 0.88
C ARG A 65 16.22 9.44 2.38
N TRP A 66 17.05 8.68 3.10
CA TRP A 66 17.15 8.77 4.55
C TRP A 66 17.50 10.19 5.04
N GLU A 67 18.44 10.85 4.37
CA GLU A 67 18.88 12.19 4.74
C GLU A 67 17.72 13.21 4.77
N ASN A 68 16.80 13.09 3.82
CA ASN A 68 15.61 13.95 3.77
C ASN A 68 14.59 13.58 4.85
N LEU A 69 14.42 12.28 5.09
CA LEU A 69 13.47 11.79 6.07
C LEU A 69 13.88 12.16 7.49
N VAL A 70 15.14 11.96 7.86
CA VAL A 70 15.63 12.27 9.21
C VAL A 70 15.60 13.77 9.48
N ALA A 71 15.93 14.59 8.50
CA ALA A 71 15.87 16.05 8.64
C ALA A 71 14.45 16.52 8.92
N LEU A 72 13.48 16.09 8.13
CA LEU A 72 12.05 16.43 8.32
C LEU A 72 11.46 15.85 9.62
N ALA A 73 11.87 14.64 9.99
CA ALA A 73 11.45 14.03 11.24
C ALA A 73 11.97 14.80 12.47
N GLY A 74 13.23 15.24 12.42
CA GLY A 74 13.82 16.07 13.46
C GLY A 74 13.14 17.43 13.58
N GLU A 75 12.84 18.09 12.47
CA GLU A 75 12.08 19.37 12.47
C GLU A 75 10.68 19.14 13.04
N ALA A 76 9.98 18.08 12.64
CA ALA A 76 8.69 17.71 13.22
C ALA A 76 8.80 17.43 14.74
N GLY A 77 9.93 16.92 15.21
CA GLY A 77 10.24 16.74 16.64
C GLY A 77 10.11 18.02 17.45
N HIS A 78 10.55 19.13 16.89
CA HIS A 78 10.50 20.45 17.56
C HIS A 78 9.16 21.17 17.40
N LEU A 79 8.42 20.91 16.35
CA LEU A 79 7.22 21.66 15.98
C LEU A 79 5.90 20.95 16.34
N VAL A 80 5.90 19.62 16.37
CA VAL A 80 4.70 18.81 16.53
C VAL A 80 4.77 18.01 17.82
N PRO A 81 3.89 18.25 18.79
CA PRO A 81 3.87 17.46 20.02
C PRO A 81 3.47 16.01 19.75
N VAL A 82 4.03 15.07 20.52
CA VAL A 82 3.56 13.69 20.53
C VAL A 82 2.21 13.65 21.23
N GLY A 83 1.18 13.15 20.55
CA GLY A 83 -0.14 13.08 21.13
C GLY A 83 -1.21 12.93 20.06
N ARG A 84 -2.48 13.02 20.45
CA ARG A 84 -3.59 12.85 19.51
C ARG A 84 -3.60 13.88 18.38
N GLY A 85 -3.21 15.11 18.64
CA GLY A 85 -3.10 16.16 17.62
C GLY A 85 -1.94 15.96 16.64
N GLY A 86 -0.88 15.26 17.09
CA GLY A 86 0.29 14.93 16.26
C GLY A 86 0.32 13.47 15.78
N GLU A 87 -0.74 12.70 16.02
CA GLU A 87 -0.84 11.28 15.64
C GLU A 87 0.45 10.49 15.95
N ARG A 88 0.97 10.62 17.18
CA ARG A 88 2.22 10.01 17.64
C ARG A 88 3.46 10.45 16.87
N ARG A 89 3.38 11.56 16.16
CA ARG A 89 4.43 12.11 15.29
C ARG A 89 4.95 11.06 14.28
N ALA A 90 4.02 10.40 13.62
CA ALA A 90 4.31 9.44 12.57
C ALA A 90 4.17 10.10 11.19
N ILE A 91 5.19 9.94 10.36
CA ILE A 91 5.27 10.50 9.02
C ILE A 91 5.14 9.36 8.02
N ALA A 92 4.03 9.28 7.31
CA ALA A 92 3.77 8.22 6.36
C ALA A 92 4.55 8.43 5.05
N LEU A 93 5.05 7.35 4.49
CA LEU A 93 5.68 7.31 3.18
C LEU A 93 4.59 7.21 2.11
N ALA A 94 4.36 8.30 1.39
CA ALA A 94 3.31 8.39 0.38
C ALA A 94 3.88 8.14 -1.02
N ASN A 95 3.42 7.08 -1.68
CA ASN A 95 3.84 6.79 -3.05
C ASN A 95 3.20 7.80 -4.02
N PRO A 96 3.98 8.43 -4.90
CA PRO A 96 3.49 9.50 -5.78
C PRO A 96 2.38 9.08 -6.73
N SER A 97 2.29 7.79 -7.07
CA SER A 97 1.25 7.28 -7.98
C SER A 97 -0.08 6.93 -7.28
N LEU A 98 -0.17 7.06 -5.95
CA LEU A 98 -1.35 6.70 -5.18
C LEU A 98 -2.23 7.90 -4.78
N GLY A 99 -2.13 9.01 -5.50
CA GLY A 99 -3.03 10.16 -5.35
C GLY A 99 -2.92 10.86 -3.98
N GLY A 100 -1.72 10.96 -3.42
CA GLY A 100 -1.47 11.63 -2.13
C GLY A 100 -1.95 10.86 -0.89
N ARG A 101 -2.42 9.65 -1.04
CA ARG A 101 -2.79 8.79 0.09
C ARG A 101 -1.54 8.31 0.85
N PRO A 102 -1.61 8.14 2.18
CA PRO A 102 -0.46 7.79 3.02
C PRO A 102 -0.08 6.30 2.91
N PHE A 103 0.11 5.80 1.68
CA PHE A 103 0.47 4.41 1.42
C PHE A 103 1.76 4.31 0.61
N ALA A 104 2.64 3.42 1.00
CA ALA A 104 3.85 3.10 0.24
C ALA A 104 3.53 2.25 -1.00
N THR A 105 2.59 1.33 -0.86
CA THR A 105 2.00 0.53 -1.95
C THR A 105 0.48 0.40 -1.72
N PRO A 106 -0.30 -0.14 -2.65
CA PRO A 106 -1.73 -0.38 -2.42
C PRO A 106 -2.06 -1.22 -1.18
N THR A 107 -1.13 -2.04 -0.72
CA THR A 107 -1.32 -3.00 0.38
C THR A 107 -0.39 -2.78 1.57
N LEU A 108 0.62 -1.90 1.45
CA LEU A 108 1.59 -1.64 2.51
C LEU A 108 1.55 -0.17 2.92
N TRP A 109 1.45 0.01 4.22
CA TRP A 109 1.66 1.30 4.86
C TRP A 109 3.03 1.30 5.54
N ALA A 110 3.80 2.34 5.36
CA ALA A 110 5.08 2.53 6.02
C ALA A 110 5.17 3.95 6.56
N ALA A 111 5.75 4.10 7.74
CA ALA A 111 5.92 5.40 8.37
C ALA A 111 7.20 5.44 9.19
N ILE A 112 7.73 6.64 9.38
CA ILE A 112 8.76 6.94 10.37
C ILE A 112 8.07 7.58 11.57
N GLN A 113 8.30 7.03 12.74
CA GLN A 113 7.92 7.63 14.01
C GLN A 113 9.16 8.25 14.66
N TYR A 114 9.08 9.50 15.06
CA TYR A 114 10.16 10.22 15.72
C TYR A 114 9.75 10.58 17.15
N LEU A 115 10.54 10.14 18.11
CA LEU A 115 10.38 10.46 19.54
C LEU A 115 11.65 11.12 20.05
N MET A 116 11.50 12.17 20.81
CA MET A 116 12.60 12.79 21.54
C MET A 116 12.84 12.04 22.88
N PRO A 117 14.01 12.23 23.50
CA PRO A 117 14.26 11.64 24.81
C PRO A 117 13.18 12.01 25.84
N GLY A 118 12.64 10.99 26.52
CA GLY A 118 11.60 11.17 27.53
C GLY A 118 10.18 11.34 26.99
N GLU A 119 9.96 11.21 25.68
CA GLU A 119 8.61 11.25 25.09
C GLU A 119 7.99 9.85 25.02
N ASP A 120 6.68 9.80 25.29
CA ASP A 120 5.85 8.61 25.16
C ASP A 120 4.79 8.82 24.10
N ALA A 121 4.68 7.86 23.18
CA ALA A 121 3.60 7.84 22.18
C ALA A 121 2.34 7.21 22.79
N PRO A 122 1.15 7.84 22.66
CA PRO A 122 -0.08 7.33 23.25
C PRO A 122 -0.44 5.92 22.76
N GLU A 123 -1.05 5.15 23.67
CA GLU A 123 -1.62 3.84 23.35
C GLU A 123 -2.66 3.93 22.24
N HIS A 124 -2.67 2.92 21.37
CA HIS A 124 -3.63 2.81 20.28
C HIS A 124 -3.85 1.34 19.90
N ARG A 125 -4.93 1.10 19.16
CA ARG A 125 -5.24 -0.20 18.60
C ARG A 125 -5.56 -0.07 17.12
N HIS A 126 -5.12 -1.05 16.33
CA HIS A 126 -5.44 -1.18 14.91
C HIS A 126 -5.58 -2.66 14.53
N THR A 127 -6.25 -2.93 13.41
CA THR A 127 -6.46 -4.28 12.89
C THR A 127 -5.29 -4.77 12.02
N GLN A 128 -4.46 -3.87 11.54
CA GLN A 128 -3.32 -4.19 10.68
C GLN A 128 -2.21 -4.84 11.52
N HIS A 129 -1.53 -5.81 10.94
CA HIS A 129 -0.27 -6.31 11.47
C HIS A 129 0.80 -5.22 11.32
N ALA A 130 1.60 -5.04 12.36
CA ALA A 130 2.68 -4.07 12.37
C ALA A 130 3.97 -4.68 12.93
N PHE A 131 5.08 -4.24 12.40
CA PHE A 131 6.40 -4.44 13.00
C PHE A 131 7.10 -3.10 13.12
N ARG A 132 8.02 -3.00 14.06
CA ARG A 132 8.84 -1.83 14.29
C ARG A 132 10.27 -2.24 14.49
N PHE A 133 11.19 -1.43 14.04
CA PHE A 133 12.60 -1.53 14.37
C PHE A 133 13.18 -0.13 14.53
N VAL A 134 14.23 -0.03 15.31
CA VAL A 134 14.93 1.23 15.56
C VAL A 134 15.87 1.48 14.38
N VAL A 135 15.75 2.63 13.73
CA VAL A 135 16.65 3.06 12.66
C VAL A 135 17.76 3.92 13.25
N GLU A 136 17.42 4.73 14.25
CA GLU A 136 18.35 5.61 14.95
C GLU A 136 17.90 5.79 16.41
N GLY A 137 18.85 5.82 17.35
CA GLY A 137 18.59 5.97 18.78
C GLY A 137 18.73 4.68 19.58
N GLU A 138 18.65 4.80 20.90
CA GLU A 138 18.80 3.72 21.87
C GLU A 138 17.79 3.84 23.00
N GLY A 139 17.56 2.72 23.70
CA GLY A 139 16.76 2.71 24.95
C GLY A 139 15.25 2.87 24.72
N VAL A 140 14.77 2.54 23.53
CA VAL A 140 13.35 2.62 23.19
C VAL A 140 12.67 1.26 23.38
N TRP A 141 11.44 1.28 23.84
CA TRP A 141 10.60 0.08 23.98
C TRP A 141 9.17 0.35 23.53
N THR A 142 8.42 -0.70 23.28
CA THR A 142 6.97 -0.63 23.07
C THR A 142 6.27 -1.51 24.11
N VAL A 143 5.03 -1.17 24.46
CA VAL A 143 4.23 -1.98 25.36
C VAL A 143 3.16 -2.70 24.52
N VAL A 144 3.10 -4.02 24.64
CA VAL A 144 2.14 -4.85 23.92
C VAL A 144 1.37 -5.69 24.94
N GLY A 145 0.06 -5.48 25.05
CA GLY A 145 -0.76 -6.21 26.01
C GLY A 145 -0.38 -6.01 27.49
N GLY A 146 0.32 -4.91 27.79
CA GLY A 146 0.84 -4.61 29.13
C GLY A 146 2.31 -4.97 29.35
N ASP A 147 2.91 -5.74 28.44
CA ASP A 147 4.30 -6.18 28.56
C ASP A 147 5.25 -5.21 27.81
N PRO A 148 6.30 -4.69 28.45
CA PRO A 148 7.31 -3.87 27.81
C PRO A 148 8.24 -4.74 26.94
N VAL A 149 8.37 -4.38 25.68
CA VAL A 149 9.22 -5.07 24.69
C VAL A 149 10.31 -4.09 24.24
N PRO A 150 11.60 -4.34 24.55
CA PRO A 150 12.68 -3.50 24.07
C PRO A 150 12.83 -3.64 22.55
N MET A 151 13.02 -2.52 21.88
CA MET A 151 13.28 -2.49 20.42
C MET A 151 14.76 -2.27 20.17
N ARG A 152 15.26 -2.88 19.09
CA ARG A 152 16.67 -2.79 18.66
C ARG A 152 16.76 -2.47 17.19
#